data_a7eb724676c58b0129d72a04519598b7
#
_entry.id   a7eb724676c58b0129d72a04519598b7
#
_cell.length_a   1.000
_cell.length_b   1.000
_cell.length_c   1.000
_cell.angle_alpha   90.00
_cell.angle_beta   90.00
_cell.angle_gamma   90.00
#
_symmetry.space_group_name_H-M   'P 1'
#
loop_
_entity.id
_entity.type
_entity.pdbx_description
1 polymer ?
#
loop_
_entity_poly.entity_id
_entity_poly.type
_entity_poly.pdbx_seq_one_letter_code
_entity_poly.pdbx_strand_id
1 'polypeptide(L)'
;SEENWNATHRFAGKVWVIGGLIMVLAALLPAVPGIIVTILAAAALSILPIAYSYRYHRIHGTKSEPDPLSKKISVGMLIFTAVIVVFVAVMLFTGNLHYRFGSDSFTVEASYFDDLTVKYDAIDSIEYRDGNVDGTRTFGVGSLRLLLGTFENAEFGTYTRYTYYRPEACVILSVNGKTLVLSGGSADSTRTLYDTLVAKTGL
;
A
#
# COMPACT_ATOMS: atom_id res chain seq x y z
N SER A 1 27.64 -25.05 0.20
CA SER A 1 27.96 -26.33 0.82
C SER A 1 26.98 -26.67 1.92
N GLU A 2 26.77 -27.93 2.20
CA GLU A 2 25.86 -28.40 3.25
C GLU A 2 26.29 -27.89 4.64
N GLU A 3 27.59 -27.77 4.87
CA GLU A 3 28.11 -27.19 6.10
C GLU A 3 27.73 -25.73 6.30
N ASN A 4 27.83 -24.93 5.25
CA ASN A 4 27.36 -23.52 5.30
C ASN A 4 25.85 -23.44 5.55
N TRP A 5 25.08 -24.30 4.90
CA TRP A 5 23.63 -24.39 5.13
C TRP A 5 23.33 -24.70 6.60
N ASN A 6 23.92 -25.74 7.16
CA ASN A 6 23.71 -26.15 8.54
C ASN A 6 24.15 -25.07 9.56
N ALA A 7 25.33 -24.46 9.34
CA ALA A 7 25.84 -23.40 10.19
C ALA A 7 24.93 -22.14 10.13
N THR A 8 24.50 -21.76 8.93
CA THR A 8 23.60 -20.60 8.73
C THR A 8 22.24 -20.82 9.37
N HIS A 9 21.66 -22.02 9.22
CA HIS A 9 20.35 -22.32 9.82
C HIS A 9 20.39 -22.36 11.35
N ARG A 10 21.45 -22.90 11.95
CA ARG A 10 21.65 -22.86 13.41
C ARG A 10 21.79 -21.43 13.93
N PHE A 11 22.52 -20.59 13.23
CA PHE A 11 22.66 -19.18 13.58
C PHE A 11 21.33 -18.42 13.38
N ALA A 12 20.72 -18.60 12.21
CA ALA A 12 19.44 -17.97 11.88
C ALA A 12 18.35 -18.32 12.89
N GLY A 13 18.23 -19.58 13.29
CA GLY A 13 17.25 -20.01 14.29
C GLY A 13 17.35 -19.25 15.60
N LYS A 14 18.58 -19.03 16.12
CA LYS A 14 18.80 -18.23 17.32
C LYS A 14 18.41 -16.75 17.11
N VAL A 15 18.79 -16.17 15.98
CA VAL A 15 18.49 -14.79 15.62
C VAL A 15 16.97 -14.60 15.51
N TRP A 16 16.26 -15.54 14.88
CA TRP A 16 14.81 -15.48 14.69
C TRP A 16 14.04 -15.60 16.02
N VAL A 17 14.47 -16.47 16.93
CA VAL A 17 13.86 -16.59 18.27
C VAL A 17 14.04 -15.30 19.06
N ILE A 18 15.25 -14.75 19.11
CA ILE A 18 15.53 -13.49 19.82
C ILE A 18 14.79 -12.33 19.18
N GLY A 19 14.84 -12.21 17.86
CA GLY A 19 14.17 -11.13 17.13
C GLY A 19 12.65 -11.21 17.23
N GLY A 20 12.07 -12.41 17.19
CA GLY A 20 10.65 -12.63 17.43
C GLY A 20 10.22 -12.18 18.83
N LEU A 21 11.02 -12.51 19.86
CA LEU A 21 10.76 -12.03 21.22
C LEU A 21 10.83 -10.50 21.32
N ILE A 22 11.82 -9.86 20.67
CA ILE A 22 11.91 -8.41 20.61
C ILE A 22 10.67 -7.80 19.93
N MET A 23 10.16 -8.40 18.84
CA MET A 23 8.95 -7.93 18.16
C MET A 23 7.70 -8.06 19.04
N VAL A 24 7.58 -9.13 19.81
CA VAL A 24 6.48 -9.29 20.80
C VAL A 24 6.55 -8.20 21.88
N LEU A 25 7.75 -7.93 22.39
CA LEU A 25 7.94 -6.86 23.38
C LEU A 25 7.70 -5.46 22.77
N ALA A 26 8.06 -5.27 21.51
CA ALA A 26 7.81 -4.02 20.80
C ALA A 26 6.32 -3.70 20.64
N ALA A 27 5.46 -4.73 20.58
CA ALA A 27 3.99 -4.56 20.54
C ALA A 27 3.42 -3.95 21.84
N LEU A 28 4.16 -3.99 22.95
CA LEU A 28 3.78 -3.38 24.23
C LEU A 28 4.21 -1.90 24.34
N LEU A 29 4.99 -1.41 23.39
CA LEU A 29 5.45 -0.02 23.34
C LEU A 29 4.38 0.89 22.72
N PRO A 30 4.43 2.23 22.97
CA PRO A 30 3.63 3.20 22.21
C PRO A 30 3.85 3.04 20.71
N ALA A 31 2.83 3.38 19.89
CA ALA A 31 2.78 3.06 18.47
C ALA A 31 4.06 3.42 17.68
N VAL A 32 4.58 4.66 17.84
CA VAL A 32 5.75 5.12 17.06
C VAL A 32 7.02 4.34 17.44
N PRO A 33 7.47 4.27 18.70
CA PRO A 33 8.65 3.48 19.06
C PRO A 33 8.45 1.98 18.79
N GLY A 34 7.25 1.42 18.97
CA GLY A 34 6.94 0.03 18.65
C GLY A 34 7.15 -0.29 17.17
N ILE A 35 6.67 0.55 16.27
CA ILE A 35 6.87 0.41 14.82
C ILE A 35 8.36 0.48 14.46
N ILE A 36 9.10 1.45 15.03
CA ILE A 36 10.54 1.60 14.75
C ILE A 36 11.30 0.34 15.17
N VAL A 37 11.08 -0.16 16.40
CA VAL A 37 11.73 -1.37 16.91
C VAL A 37 11.37 -2.59 16.04
N THR A 38 10.12 -2.73 15.64
CA THR A 38 9.66 -3.82 14.77
C THR A 38 10.35 -3.78 13.40
N ILE A 39 10.48 -2.62 12.77
CA ILE A 39 11.17 -2.46 11.48
C ILE A 39 12.66 -2.81 11.62
N LEU A 40 13.32 -2.32 12.67
CA LEU A 40 14.74 -2.62 12.92
C LEU A 40 14.97 -4.11 13.20
N ALA A 41 14.08 -4.74 13.98
CA ALA A 41 14.15 -6.18 14.25
C ALA A 41 13.93 -6.99 12.96
N ALA A 42 12.94 -6.66 12.14
CA ALA A 42 12.69 -7.33 10.87
C ALA A 42 13.87 -7.20 9.89
N ALA A 43 14.49 -6.01 9.82
CA ALA A 43 15.71 -5.80 9.05
C ALA A 43 16.88 -6.66 9.55
N ALA A 44 17.10 -6.71 10.86
CA ALA A 44 18.14 -7.53 11.47
C ALA A 44 17.91 -9.03 11.23
N LEU A 45 16.66 -9.53 11.37
CA LEU A 45 16.27 -10.92 11.09
C LEU A 45 16.57 -11.33 9.64
N SER A 46 16.50 -10.41 8.71
CA SER A 46 16.79 -10.65 7.29
C SER A 46 18.28 -10.54 6.98
N ILE A 47 18.93 -9.50 7.45
CA ILE A 47 20.32 -9.16 7.07
C ILE A 47 21.34 -10.05 7.79
N LEU A 48 21.16 -10.32 9.09
CA LEU A 48 22.15 -11.06 9.87
C LEU A 48 22.42 -12.48 9.36
N PRO A 49 21.41 -13.31 9.03
CA PRO A 49 21.65 -14.64 8.46
C PRO A 49 22.35 -14.59 7.10
N ILE A 50 22.01 -13.61 6.26
CA ILE A 50 22.66 -13.44 4.94
C ILE A 50 24.14 -13.06 5.12
N ALA A 51 24.41 -12.09 5.98
CA ALA A 51 25.78 -11.65 6.28
C ALA A 51 26.63 -12.79 6.90
N TYR A 52 26.01 -13.57 7.81
CA TYR A 52 26.66 -14.74 8.40
C TYR A 52 26.97 -15.80 7.34
N SER A 53 26.02 -16.14 6.49
CA SER A 53 26.23 -17.11 5.39
C SER A 53 27.33 -16.68 4.43
N TYR A 54 27.34 -15.38 4.06
CA TYR A 54 28.40 -14.84 3.20
C TYR A 54 29.76 -14.91 3.86
N ARG A 55 29.88 -14.51 5.16
CA ARG A 55 31.13 -14.56 5.92
C ARG A 55 31.60 -15.99 6.10
N TYR A 56 30.72 -16.93 6.43
CA TYR A 56 31.03 -18.33 6.59
C TYR A 56 31.56 -18.93 5.27
N HIS A 57 30.88 -18.64 4.16
CA HIS A 57 31.34 -19.10 2.84
C HIS A 57 32.73 -18.54 2.47
N ARG A 58 32.99 -17.27 2.81
CA ARG A 58 34.29 -16.63 2.54
C ARG A 58 35.44 -17.26 3.34
N ILE A 59 35.16 -17.75 4.55
CA ILE A 59 36.20 -18.31 5.44
C ILE A 59 36.43 -19.82 5.17
N HIS A 60 35.32 -20.56 4.94
CA HIS A 60 35.36 -22.04 4.87
C HIS A 60 35.00 -22.56 3.47
N GLY A 61 34.60 -21.73 2.56
CA GLY A 61 34.22 -22.12 1.22
C GLY A 61 35.45 -22.57 0.41
N THR A 62 35.42 -23.78 -0.13
CA THR A 62 36.33 -24.16 -1.21
C THR A 62 36.03 -23.27 -2.42
N LYS A 63 37.06 -22.79 -3.11
CA LYS A 63 36.93 -22.05 -4.39
C LYS A 63 36.51 -23.03 -5.50
N SER A 64 35.31 -23.58 -5.40
CA SER A 64 34.64 -24.21 -6.53
C SER A 64 34.07 -23.09 -7.42
N GLU A 65 34.46 -23.07 -8.66
CA GLU A 65 33.78 -22.21 -9.64
C GLU A 65 32.29 -22.62 -9.67
N PRO A 66 31.35 -21.64 -9.54
CA PRO A 66 29.94 -21.97 -9.59
C PRO A 66 29.62 -22.59 -10.94
N ASP A 67 28.93 -23.73 -10.92
CA ASP A 67 28.41 -24.37 -12.12
C ASP A 67 27.69 -23.31 -12.99
N PRO A 68 27.95 -23.24 -14.30
CA PRO A 68 27.34 -22.26 -15.22
C PRO A 68 25.82 -22.22 -15.15
N LEU A 69 25.16 -23.35 -14.87
CA LEU A 69 23.72 -23.44 -14.68
C LEU A 69 23.28 -22.74 -13.39
N SER A 70 23.97 -22.96 -12.28
CA SER A 70 23.72 -22.30 -10.98
C SER A 70 23.86 -20.78 -11.09
N LYS A 71 24.88 -20.31 -11.82
CA LYS A 71 25.07 -18.87 -12.08
C LYS A 71 23.92 -18.26 -12.89
N LYS A 72 23.45 -18.97 -13.94
CA LYS A 72 22.31 -18.52 -14.76
C LYS A 72 21.02 -18.45 -13.93
N ILE A 73 20.75 -19.47 -13.10
CA ILE A 73 19.58 -19.50 -12.22
C ILE A 73 19.65 -18.35 -11.21
N SER A 74 20.78 -18.09 -10.59
CA SER A 74 20.95 -16.99 -9.62
C SER A 74 20.74 -15.62 -10.25
N VAL A 75 21.25 -15.40 -11.46
CA VAL A 75 21.02 -14.16 -12.21
C VAL A 75 19.54 -14.03 -12.62
N GLY A 76 18.91 -15.12 -13.06
CA GLY A 76 17.47 -15.13 -13.38
C GLY A 76 16.59 -14.78 -12.18
N MET A 77 16.89 -15.33 -11.00
CA MET A 77 16.19 -15.00 -9.75
C MET A 77 16.40 -13.55 -9.33
N LEU A 78 17.61 -13.01 -9.48
CA LEU A 78 17.90 -11.60 -9.19
C LEU A 78 17.09 -10.67 -10.09
N ILE A 79 17.05 -10.94 -11.40
CA ILE A 79 16.24 -10.18 -12.35
C ILE A 79 14.76 -10.27 -12.00
N PHE A 80 14.25 -11.46 -11.71
CA PHE A 80 12.86 -11.67 -11.31
C PHE A 80 12.50 -10.88 -10.05
N THR A 81 13.35 -10.91 -9.03
CA THR A 81 13.17 -10.13 -7.81
C THR A 81 13.18 -8.62 -8.10
N ALA A 82 14.12 -8.16 -8.93
CA ALA A 82 14.17 -6.75 -9.31
C ALA A 82 12.90 -6.29 -10.05
N VAL A 83 12.37 -7.12 -10.96
CA VAL A 83 11.10 -6.83 -11.65
C VAL A 83 9.93 -6.73 -10.66
N ILE A 84 9.84 -7.65 -9.69
CA ILE A 84 8.80 -7.59 -8.65
C ILE A 84 8.93 -6.30 -7.82
N VAL A 85 10.14 -5.95 -7.39
CA VAL A 85 10.37 -4.73 -6.60
C VAL A 85 9.97 -3.48 -7.40
N VAL A 86 10.34 -3.39 -8.67
CA VAL A 86 9.94 -2.29 -9.54
C VAL A 86 8.42 -2.26 -9.72
N PHE A 87 7.79 -3.40 -9.98
CA PHE A 87 6.34 -3.51 -10.11
C PHE A 87 5.60 -3.03 -8.85
N VAL A 88 6.04 -3.49 -7.67
CA VAL A 88 5.46 -3.04 -6.38
C VAL A 88 5.70 -1.53 -6.18
N ALA A 89 6.88 -1.03 -6.47
CA ALA A 89 7.17 0.40 -6.38
C ALA A 89 6.26 1.23 -7.31
N VAL A 90 6.07 0.79 -8.55
CA VAL A 90 5.13 1.43 -9.49
C VAL A 90 3.73 1.47 -8.90
N MET A 91 3.20 0.35 -8.41
CA MET A 91 1.86 0.31 -7.81
C MET A 91 1.72 1.18 -6.55
N LEU A 92 2.78 1.31 -5.75
CA LEU A 92 2.75 2.11 -4.52
C LEU A 92 2.82 3.63 -4.78
N PHE A 93 3.55 4.06 -5.80
CA PHE A 93 3.86 5.48 -6.03
C PHE A 93 3.16 6.09 -7.23
N THR A 94 2.47 5.29 -8.04
CA THR A 94 1.77 5.77 -9.23
C THR A 94 0.26 5.53 -9.13
N GLY A 95 -0.46 5.91 -10.16
CA GLY A 95 -1.91 5.82 -10.27
C GLY A 95 -2.58 7.18 -10.21
N ASN A 96 -3.71 7.27 -10.88
CA ASN A 96 -4.52 8.48 -10.99
C ASN A 96 -6.00 8.15 -10.89
N LEU A 97 -6.80 9.18 -10.58
CA LEU A 97 -8.24 9.19 -10.67
C LEU A 97 -8.62 10.14 -11.81
N HIS A 98 -9.45 9.65 -12.73
CA HIS A 98 -10.04 10.46 -13.79
C HIS A 98 -11.54 10.46 -13.64
N TYR A 99 -12.14 11.66 -13.73
CA TYR A 99 -13.57 11.87 -13.66
C TYR A 99 -14.13 12.12 -15.05
N ARG A 100 -15.02 11.23 -15.50
CA ARG A 100 -15.71 11.37 -16.78
C ARG A 100 -17.17 11.68 -16.54
N PHE A 101 -17.61 12.83 -17.00
CA PHE A 101 -18.99 13.31 -16.82
C PHE A 101 -19.82 13.07 -18.08
N GLY A 102 -20.84 12.21 -17.97
CA GLY A 102 -21.84 11.96 -19.01
C GLY A 102 -23.05 12.88 -18.93
N SER A 103 -24.12 12.50 -19.64
CA SER A 103 -25.40 13.20 -19.62
C SER A 103 -26.21 12.93 -18.34
N ASP A 104 -26.17 11.70 -17.83
CA ASP A 104 -27.01 11.19 -16.74
C ASP A 104 -26.21 10.58 -15.59
N SER A 105 -24.91 10.45 -15.74
CA SER A 105 -24.01 9.83 -14.79
C SER A 105 -22.59 10.38 -14.89
N PHE A 106 -21.79 10.17 -13.85
CA PHE A 106 -20.35 10.31 -13.93
C PHE A 106 -19.67 8.99 -13.58
N THR A 107 -18.45 8.79 -14.12
CA THR A 107 -17.61 7.63 -13.82
C THR A 107 -16.29 8.09 -13.25
N VAL A 108 -15.89 7.48 -12.14
CA VAL A 108 -14.54 7.59 -11.59
C VAL A 108 -13.73 6.43 -12.15
N GLU A 109 -12.80 6.72 -13.03
CA GLU A 109 -11.83 5.75 -13.54
C GLU A 109 -10.62 5.72 -12.61
N ALA A 110 -10.36 4.57 -12.00
CA ALA A 110 -9.33 4.43 -10.98
C ALA A 110 -8.21 3.50 -11.45
N SER A 111 -6.96 3.96 -11.39
CA SER A 111 -5.83 3.06 -11.61
C SER A 111 -5.80 1.97 -10.55
N TYR A 112 -5.61 0.72 -10.96
CA TYR A 112 -5.43 -0.46 -10.10
C TYR A 112 -6.67 -0.90 -9.30
N PHE A 113 -7.85 -0.36 -9.60
CA PHE A 113 -9.10 -0.72 -8.95
C PHE A 113 -10.27 -0.56 -9.92
N ASP A 114 -11.44 -1.12 -9.56
CA ASP A 114 -12.63 -1.04 -10.40
C ASP A 114 -13.10 0.41 -10.58
N ASP A 115 -13.59 0.72 -11.77
CA ASP A 115 -14.24 1.98 -12.08
C ASP A 115 -15.60 2.06 -11.37
N LEU A 116 -15.95 3.26 -10.93
CA LEU A 116 -17.23 3.50 -10.25
C LEU A 116 -18.09 4.46 -11.07
N THR A 117 -19.27 4.00 -11.50
CA THR A 117 -20.26 4.86 -12.17
C THR A 117 -21.41 5.19 -11.22
N VAL A 118 -21.75 6.47 -11.13
CA VAL A 118 -22.82 7.00 -10.30
C VAL A 118 -23.77 7.83 -11.17
N LYS A 119 -25.06 7.53 -11.10
CA LYS A 119 -26.10 8.33 -11.75
C LYS A 119 -26.39 9.61 -10.95
N TYR A 120 -26.65 10.71 -11.64
CA TYR A 120 -26.93 11.98 -10.96
C TYR A 120 -28.23 11.95 -10.15
N ASP A 121 -29.25 11.22 -10.62
CA ASP A 121 -30.53 11.04 -9.93
C ASP A 121 -30.44 10.18 -8.65
N ALA A 122 -29.34 9.43 -8.48
CA ALA A 122 -29.08 8.65 -7.28
C ALA A 122 -28.36 9.43 -6.18
N ILE A 123 -27.97 10.69 -6.44
CA ILE A 123 -27.24 11.53 -5.48
C ILE A 123 -28.23 12.30 -4.63
N ASP A 124 -28.23 12.01 -3.33
CA ASP A 124 -29.13 12.63 -2.36
C ASP A 124 -28.57 13.98 -1.86
N SER A 125 -27.24 14.09 -1.71
CA SER A 125 -26.57 15.31 -1.24
C SER A 125 -25.10 15.35 -1.65
N ILE A 126 -24.55 16.57 -1.72
CA ILE A 126 -23.15 16.84 -2.05
C ILE A 126 -22.57 17.81 -1.03
N GLU A 127 -21.47 17.45 -0.40
CA GLU A 127 -20.73 18.29 0.55
C GLU A 127 -19.30 18.48 0.09
N TYR A 128 -18.78 19.69 0.14
CA TYR A 128 -17.35 19.96 0.02
C TYR A 128 -16.76 20.08 1.41
N ARG A 129 -15.68 19.36 1.68
CA ARG A 129 -15.00 19.39 2.96
C ARG A 129 -13.51 19.62 2.78
N ASP A 130 -12.98 20.62 3.48
CA ASP A 130 -11.55 20.84 3.57
C ASP A 130 -10.90 19.73 4.40
N GLY A 131 -9.74 19.28 3.93
CA GLY A 131 -8.95 18.23 4.58
C GLY A 131 -9.35 16.80 4.20
N ASN A 132 -8.71 15.87 4.89
CA ASN A 132 -8.88 14.44 4.67
C ASN A 132 -10.05 13.89 5.49
N VAL A 133 -10.77 12.93 4.92
CA VAL A 133 -11.72 12.09 5.67
C VAL A 133 -10.96 10.89 6.22
N ASP A 134 -10.93 10.75 7.53
CA ASP A 134 -10.26 9.61 8.19
C ASP A 134 -11.11 8.34 8.13
N GLY A 135 -10.45 7.19 8.21
CA GLY A 135 -11.12 5.90 8.23
C GLY A 135 -10.14 4.74 8.06
N THR A 136 -10.57 3.57 8.52
CA THR A 136 -9.85 2.31 8.36
C THR A 136 -10.35 1.60 7.10
N ARG A 137 -9.43 1.18 6.25
CA ARG A 137 -9.77 0.42 5.05
C ARG A 137 -10.13 -1.02 5.42
N THR A 138 -11.32 -1.46 5.01
CA THR A 138 -11.79 -2.82 5.18
C THR A 138 -11.61 -3.66 3.91
N PHE A 139 -11.67 -3.03 2.71
CA PHE A 139 -11.44 -3.69 1.43
C PHE A 139 -10.92 -2.69 0.38
N GLY A 140 -10.11 -3.15 -0.57
CA GLY A 140 -9.64 -2.36 -1.71
C GLY A 140 -8.15 -2.05 -1.72
N VAL A 141 -7.75 -1.03 -2.46
CA VAL A 141 -6.36 -0.60 -2.67
C VAL A 141 -5.98 0.55 -1.74
N GLY A 142 -4.85 0.43 -1.07
CA GLY A 142 -4.22 1.52 -0.33
C GLY A 142 -2.75 1.60 -0.67
N SER A 143 -2.35 2.69 -1.28
CA SER A 143 -0.97 2.99 -1.64
C SER A 143 -0.54 4.33 -1.03
N LEU A 144 0.68 4.74 -1.31
CA LEU A 144 1.16 6.08 -0.95
C LEU A 144 0.59 7.18 -1.86
N ARG A 145 -0.23 6.80 -2.84
CA ARG A 145 -0.84 7.72 -3.80
C ARG A 145 -2.38 7.68 -3.79
N LEU A 146 -3.00 6.50 -3.69
CA LEU A 146 -4.44 6.31 -3.79
C LEU A 146 -5.00 5.51 -2.62
N LEU A 147 -6.23 5.87 -2.21
CA LEU A 147 -7.05 5.14 -1.25
C LEU A 147 -8.40 4.84 -1.92
N LEU A 148 -8.62 3.56 -2.27
CA LEU A 148 -9.76 3.11 -3.07
C LEU A 148 -10.45 1.92 -2.41
N GLY A 149 -11.77 1.90 -2.45
CA GLY A 149 -12.59 0.79 -1.99
C GLY A 149 -13.45 1.11 -0.78
N THR A 150 -13.61 0.16 0.13
CA THR A 150 -14.48 0.25 1.30
C THR A 150 -13.68 0.63 2.54
N PHE A 151 -14.19 1.61 3.26
CA PHE A 151 -13.63 2.14 4.50
C PHE A 151 -14.69 2.18 5.59
N GLU A 152 -14.27 2.33 6.83
CA GLU A 152 -15.12 2.48 8.00
C GLU A 152 -14.58 3.56 8.92
N ASN A 153 -15.48 4.40 9.44
CA ASN A 153 -15.18 5.37 10.51
C ASN A 153 -16.40 5.57 11.42
N ALA A 154 -16.24 6.37 12.48
CA ALA A 154 -17.31 6.64 13.43
C ALA A 154 -18.39 7.58 12.86
N GLU A 155 -18.07 8.42 11.86
CA GLU A 155 -18.98 9.41 11.29
C GLU A 155 -19.96 8.79 10.29
N PHE A 156 -19.46 7.94 9.38
CA PHE A 156 -20.23 7.38 8.26
C PHE A 156 -20.54 5.90 8.41
N GLY A 157 -19.98 5.22 9.42
CA GLY A 157 -19.96 3.77 9.42
C GLY A 157 -19.14 3.25 8.23
N THR A 158 -19.71 2.31 7.48
CA THR A 158 -19.08 1.79 6.25
C THR A 158 -19.37 2.71 5.07
N TYR A 159 -18.33 3.14 4.35
CA TYR A 159 -18.45 4.04 3.19
C TYR A 159 -17.49 3.65 2.07
N THR A 160 -17.78 4.13 0.85
CA THR A 160 -16.92 3.95 -0.32
C THR A 160 -15.99 5.14 -0.49
N ARG A 161 -14.74 4.90 -0.87
CA ARG A 161 -13.72 5.94 -1.03
C ARG A 161 -12.96 5.78 -2.34
N TYR A 162 -12.83 6.90 -3.07
CA TYR A 162 -11.98 7.06 -4.25
C TYR A 162 -11.23 8.37 -4.13
N THR A 163 -10.09 8.36 -3.41
CA THR A 163 -9.32 9.57 -3.13
C THR A 163 -7.84 9.38 -3.35
N TYR A 164 -7.13 10.46 -3.53
CA TYR A 164 -5.69 10.49 -3.32
C TYR A 164 -5.37 10.25 -1.84
N TYR A 165 -4.11 9.89 -1.56
CA TYR A 165 -3.61 9.73 -0.20
C TYR A 165 -3.46 11.10 0.48
N ARG A 166 -4.10 11.31 1.63
CA ARG A 166 -4.13 12.58 2.38
C ARG A 166 -4.48 13.78 1.49
N PRO A 167 -5.67 13.80 0.88
CA PRO A 167 -6.09 14.91 0.05
C PRO A 167 -6.29 16.18 0.90
N GLU A 168 -6.06 17.34 0.28
CA GLU A 168 -6.28 18.66 0.90
C GLU A 168 -7.76 18.98 1.05
N ALA A 169 -8.61 18.37 0.24
CA ALA A 169 -10.06 18.49 0.31
C ALA A 169 -10.75 17.22 -0.24
N CYS A 170 -12.00 17.01 0.16
CA CYS A 170 -12.85 15.91 -0.29
C CYS A 170 -14.21 16.42 -0.73
N VAL A 171 -14.83 15.69 -1.67
CA VAL A 171 -16.26 15.77 -1.99
C VAL A 171 -16.94 14.55 -1.38
N ILE A 172 -17.95 14.79 -0.55
CA ILE A 172 -18.70 13.73 0.12
C ILE A 172 -20.08 13.70 -0.52
N LEU A 173 -20.45 12.57 -1.09
CA LEU A 173 -21.75 12.33 -1.69
C LEU A 173 -22.55 11.36 -0.83
N SER A 174 -23.84 11.63 -0.65
CA SER A 174 -24.81 10.59 -0.31
C SER A 174 -25.41 10.05 -1.59
N VAL A 175 -25.27 8.75 -1.82
CA VAL A 175 -25.77 8.05 -3.02
C VAL A 175 -26.68 6.92 -2.58
N ASN A 176 -28.00 7.07 -2.74
CA ASN A 176 -28.98 6.10 -2.23
C ASN A 176 -28.77 5.78 -0.74
N GLY A 177 -28.52 6.80 0.08
CA GLY A 177 -28.27 6.67 1.52
C GLY A 177 -26.89 6.07 1.89
N LYS A 178 -25.98 5.86 0.94
CA LYS A 178 -24.60 5.41 1.19
C LYS A 178 -23.61 6.52 0.93
N THR A 179 -22.61 6.64 1.79
CA THR A 179 -21.58 7.67 1.65
C THR A 179 -20.51 7.25 0.64
N LEU A 180 -20.18 8.17 -0.27
CA LEU A 180 -19.09 8.08 -1.23
C LEU A 180 -18.17 9.28 -1.06
N VAL A 181 -16.90 9.06 -0.80
CA VAL A 181 -15.88 10.10 -0.62
C VAL A 181 -14.95 10.13 -1.82
N LEU A 182 -14.85 11.28 -2.45
CA LEU A 182 -14.06 11.54 -3.66
C LEU A 182 -13.03 12.65 -3.40
N SER A 183 -11.92 12.67 -4.17
CA SER A 183 -11.02 13.81 -4.21
C SER A 183 -10.37 13.98 -5.58
N GLY A 184 -10.06 15.21 -5.96
CA GLY A 184 -9.10 15.52 -7.00
C GLY A 184 -7.64 15.36 -6.55
N GLY A 185 -6.69 15.62 -7.44
CA GLY A 185 -5.25 15.59 -7.13
C GLY A 185 -4.75 16.78 -6.31
N SER A 186 -5.56 17.85 -6.17
CA SER A 186 -5.32 19.05 -5.39
C SER A 186 -6.63 19.61 -4.85
N ALA A 187 -6.56 20.61 -3.97
CA ALA A 187 -7.76 21.34 -3.50
C ALA A 187 -8.53 21.94 -4.66
N ASP A 188 -7.87 22.60 -5.62
CA ASP A 188 -8.50 23.21 -6.79
C ASP A 188 -9.22 22.20 -7.68
N SER A 189 -8.58 21.05 -7.95
CA SER A 189 -9.21 19.98 -8.74
C SER A 189 -10.38 19.33 -8.01
N THR A 190 -10.32 19.25 -6.67
CA THR A 190 -11.43 18.78 -5.83
C THR A 190 -12.57 19.78 -5.84
N ARG A 191 -12.28 21.08 -5.83
CA ARG A 191 -13.29 22.14 -5.94
C ARG A 191 -13.98 22.11 -7.30
N THR A 192 -13.21 21.98 -8.38
CA THR A 192 -13.75 21.83 -9.72
C THR A 192 -14.66 20.60 -9.84
N LEU A 193 -14.28 19.48 -9.22
CA LEU A 193 -15.10 18.27 -9.14
C LEU A 193 -16.42 18.56 -8.44
N TYR A 194 -16.38 19.21 -7.28
CA TYR A 194 -17.57 19.63 -6.52
C TYR A 194 -18.51 20.51 -7.35
N ASP A 195 -17.98 21.62 -7.91
CA ASP A 195 -18.75 22.59 -8.68
C ASP A 195 -19.40 21.92 -9.92
N THR A 196 -18.68 21.00 -10.56
CA THR A 196 -19.23 20.24 -11.70
C THR A 196 -20.38 19.33 -11.29
N LEU A 197 -20.25 18.62 -10.16
CA LEU A 197 -21.31 17.75 -9.66
C LEU A 197 -22.55 18.53 -9.24
N VAL A 198 -22.39 19.65 -8.53
CA VAL A 198 -23.50 20.56 -8.17
C VAL A 198 -24.22 21.07 -9.44
N ALA A 199 -23.47 21.50 -10.46
CA ALA A 199 -24.06 21.96 -11.71
C ALA A 199 -24.82 20.87 -12.48
N LYS A 200 -24.38 19.59 -12.37
CA LYS A 200 -25.00 18.44 -13.05
C LYS A 200 -26.23 17.89 -12.33
N THR A 201 -26.26 18.01 -11.00
CA THR A 201 -27.36 17.48 -10.16
C THR A 201 -28.41 18.52 -9.85
N GLY A 202 -28.02 19.80 -9.84
CA GLY A 202 -28.90 20.90 -9.42
C GLY A 202 -29.06 21.02 -7.91
N LEU A 203 -28.20 20.38 -7.11
CA LEU A 203 -28.18 20.38 -5.64
C LEU A 203 -27.40 21.56 -5.08
#